data_eaa897c5426658acca88c0fec0b6135a
#
_entry.id   eaa897c5426658acca88c0fec0b6135a
#
_cell.length_a   1.000
_cell.length_b   1.000
_cell.length_c   1.000
_cell.angle_alpha   90.00
_cell.angle_beta   90.00
_cell.angle_gamma   90.00
#
_symmetry.space_group_name_H-M   'P 1'
#
loop_
_entity.id
_entity.type
_entity.pdbx_description
1 polymer ?
#
loop_
_entity_poly.entity_id
_entity_poly.type
_entity_poly.pdbx_seq_one_letter_code
_entity_poly.pdbx_strand_id
1 'polypeptide(L)'
;MSRPLRIELAGGLYHVTSRGDRREAIYFSDADRQQWLTIFAEVCQRFNWRCHAWCQMTNHYHLVVETPEANLAQGMRLRCPRI
;
A
#
# COMPACT_ATOMS: atom_id res chain seq x y z
N MET A 1 11.98 -16.56 -10.94
CA MET A 1 11.21 -16.56 -9.70
C MET A 1 9.76 -16.39 -10.01
N SER A 2 8.97 -17.15 -9.39
CA SER A 2 7.55 -16.96 -9.54
C SER A 2 6.96 -16.58 -8.19
N ARG A 3 5.96 -15.77 -8.25
CA ARG A 3 5.17 -15.47 -7.08
C ARG A 3 3.74 -15.92 -7.35
N PRO A 4 2.98 -16.17 -6.31
CA PRO A 4 1.60 -16.55 -6.51
C PRO A 4 0.89 -15.53 -7.37
N LEU A 5 0.07 -16.03 -8.25
CA LEU A 5 -0.74 -15.16 -9.07
C LEU A 5 -1.75 -14.46 -8.17
N ARG A 6 -1.76 -13.15 -8.22
CA ARG A 6 -2.75 -12.38 -7.48
C ARG A 6 -3.98 -12.18 -8.35
N ILE A 7 -5.11 -12.61 -7.84
CA ILE A 7 -6.37 -12.39 -8.54
C ILE A 7 -6.88 -11.01 -8.12
N GLU A 8 -7.08 -10.14 -9.10
CA GLU A 8 -7.60 -8.81 -8.85
C GLU A 8 -9.02 -8.74 -9.34
N LEU A 9 -9.90 -8.31 -8.46
CA LEU A 9 -11.34 -8.26 -8.73
C LEU A 9 -11.84 -6.83 -8.64
N ALA A 10 -12.71 -6.46 -9.54
CA ALA A 10 -13.43 -5.20 -9.42
C ALA A 10 -14.27 -5.27 -8.16
N GLY A 11 -14.11 -4.27 -7.29
CA GLY A 11 -14.77 -4.27 -5.99
C GLY A 11 -14.12 -5.19 -4.98
N GLY A 12 -12.92 -5.69 -5.26
CA GLY A 12 -12.21 -6.54 -4.32
C GLY A 12 -11.73 -5.81 -3.09
N LEU A 13 -11.69 -6.50 -1.97
CA LEU A 13 -11.19 -5.97 -0.70
C LEU A 13 -9.90 -6.70 -0.37
N TYR A 14 -8.84 -5.95 -0.10
CA TYR A 14 -7.50 -6.52 0.09
C TYR A 14 -6.87 -6.04 1.38
N HIS A 15 -6.21 -6.96 2.07
CA HIS A 15 -5.31 -6.62 3.15
C HIS A 15 -3.88 -6.63 2.58
N VAL A 16 -3.24 -5.48 2.57
CA VAL A 16 -1.91 -5.33 2.00
C VAL A 16 -0.92 -5.08 3.12
N THR A 17 0.16 -5.83 3.11
CA THR A 17 1.25 -5.69 4.08
C THR A 17 2.55 -5.53 3.33
N SER A 18 3.39 -4.62 3.79
CA SER A 18 4.73 -4.48 3.26
C SER A 18 5.70 -4.24 4.41
N ARG A 19 6.89 -4.82 4.30
CA ARG A 19 7.89 -4.81 5.36
C ARG A 19 9.24 -4.44 4.79
N GLY A 20 10.04 -3.71 5.58
CA GLY A 20 11.40 -3.38 5.18
C GLY A 20 12.29 -4.60 5.18
N ASP A 21 13.34 -4.55 4.35
CA ASP A 21 14.32 -5.62 4.28
C ASP A 21 15.00 -5.77 5.63
N ARG A 22 15.26 -7.02 6.02
CA ARG A 22 15.96 -7.34 7.26
C ARG A 22 15.31 -6.70 8.48
N ARG A 23 14.03 -6.43 8.39
CA ARG A 23 13.26 -5.80 9.46
C ARG A 23 13.78 -4.40 9.81
N GLU A 24 14.44 -3.74 8.88
CA GLU A 24 14.88 -2.38 9.08
C GLU A 24 13.70 -1.42 9.09
N ALA A 25 13.89 -0.31 9.79
CA ALA A 25 12.85 0.73 9.84
C ALA A 25 12.63 1.29 8.45
N ILE A 26 11.36 1.51 8.09
CA ILE A 26 11.01 2.12 6.81
C ILE A 26 10.60 3.58 6.97
N TYR A 27 10.46 4.03 8.20
CA TYR A 27 10.21 5.43 8.50
C TYR A 27 11.27 5.89 9.48
N PHE A 28 11.91 7.01 9.20
CA PHE A 28 12.94 7.55 10.05
C PHE A 28 12.48 8.75 10.87
N SER A 29 11.32 9.30 10.53
CA SER A 29 10.80 10.46 11.21
C SER A 29 9.29 10.56 11.01
N ASP A 30 8.66 11.46 11.77
CA ASP A 30 7.24 11.74 11.57
C ASP A 30 7.00 12.36 10.18
N ALA A 31 7.98 13.11 9.67
CA ALA A 31 7.87 13.67 8.34
C ALA A 31 7.79 12.56 7.28
N ASP A 32 8.56 11.48 7.45
CA ASP A 32 8.49 10.35 6.54
C ASP A 32 7.12 9.69 6.58
N ARG A 33 6.54 9.56 7.76
CA ARG A 33 5.21 8.98 7.90
C ARG A 33 4.16 9.86 7.20
N GLN A 34 4.26 11.15 7.37
CA GLN A 34 3.34 12.08 6.75
C GLN A 34 3.47 12.07 5.23
N GLN A 35 4.69 12.01 4.73
CA GLN A 35 4.92 11.93 3.29
C GLN A 35 4.33 10.65 2.71
N TRP A 36 4.49 9.53 3.41
CA TRP A 36 3.91 8.26 2.99
C TRP A 36 2.39 8.36 2.89
N LEU A 37 1.77 8.97 3.90
CA LEU A 37 0.32 9.13 3.89
C LEU A 37 -0.14 10.03 2.74
N THR A 38 0.62 11.07 2.43
CA THR A 38 0.30 11.95 1.31
C THR A 38 0.36 11.18 0.00
N ILE A 39 1.40 10.40 -0.20
CA ILE A 39 1.55 9.58 -1.41
C ILE A 39 0.41 8.56 -1.50
N PHE A 40 0.10 7.91 -0.40
CA PHE A 40 -0.98 6.93 -0.38
C PHE A 40 -2.33 7.57 -0.71
N ALA A 41 -2.58 8.76 -0.18
CA ALA A 41 -3.82 9.47 -0.49
C ALA A 41 -3.90 9.78 -1.98
N GLU A 42 -2.79 10.16 -2.60
CA GLU A 42 -2.76 10.40 -4.05
C GLU A 42 -3.04 9.12 -4.83
N VAL A 43 -2.50 8.00 -4.38
CA VAL A 43 -2.76 6.71 -5.02
C VAL A 43 -4.24 6.38 -4.94
N CYS A 44 -4.83 6.54 -3.78
CA CYS A 44 -6.26 6.26 -3.59
C CYS A 44 -7.11 7.11 -4.54
N GLN A 45 -6.76 8.38 -4.66
CA GLN A 45 -7.50 9.29 -5.52
C GLN A 45 -7.32 8.94 -6.98
N ARG A 46 -6.09 8.67 -7.39
CA ARG A 46 -5.77 8.40 -8.78
C ARG A 46 -6.36 7.10 -9.29
N PHE A 47 -6.32 6.06 -8.45
CA PHE A 47 -6.78 4.73 -8.84
C PHE A 47 -8.16 4.40 -8.29
N ASN A 48 -8.81 5.36 -7.68
CA ASN A 48 -10.16 5.21 -7.13
C ASN A 48 -10.24 4.12 -6.07
N TRP A 49 -9.24 4.03 -5.23
CA TRP A 49 -9.24 3.07 -4.12
C TRP A 49 -10.00 3.65 -2.93
N ARG A 50 -10.61 2.77 -2.16
CA ARG A 50 -11.22 3.14 -0.90
C ARG A 50 -10.43 2.51 0.22
N CYS A 51 -9.86 3.32 1.09
CA CYS A 51 -9.10 2.82 2.22
C CYS A 51 -10.03 2.70 3.41
N HIS A 52 -10.16 1.48 3.93
CA HIS A 52 -11.01 1.21 5.07
C HIS A 52 -10.23 1.26 6.38
N ALA A 53 -8.95 0.95 6.36
CA ALA A 53 -8.11 0.99 7.54
C ALA A 53 -6.66 1.02 7.13
N TRP A 54 -5.81 1.55 8.01
CA TRP A 54 -4.37 1.54 7.80
C TRP A 54 -3.66 1.58 9.14
N CYS A 55 -2.43 1.11 9.13
CA CYS A 55 -1.59 1.13 10.32
C CYS A 55 -0.14 1.19 9.88
N GLN A 56 0.62 2.13 10.42
CA GLN A 56 2.04 2.28 10.13
C GLN A 56 2.84 1.82 11.35
N MET A 57 3.60 0.76 11.16
CA MET A 57 4.53 0.29 12.19
C MET A 57 5.92 0.81 11.84
N THR A 58 6.88 0.59 12.70
CA THR A 58 8.25 1.09 12.47
C THR A 58 8.85 0.52 11.19
N ASN A 59 8.64 -0.77 10.94
CA ASN A 59 9.30 -1.45 9.83
C ASN A 59 8.32 -2.11 8.86
N HIS A 60 7.05 -1.82 8.97
CA HIS A 60 6.07 -2.33 8.02
C HIS A 60 4.78 -1.55 8.13
N TYR A 61 3.87 -1.77 7.19
CA TYR A 61 2.55 -1.17 7.26
C TYR A 61 1.50 -2.18 6.85
N HIS A 62 0.28 -1.91 7.25
CA HIS A 62 -0.91 -2.68 6.90
C HIS A 62 -1.95 -1.75 6.32
N LEU A 63 -2.57 -2.17 5.24
CA LEU A 63 -3.65 -1.42 4.61
C LEU A 63 -4.80 -2.37 4.34
N VAL A 64 -6.02 -1.86 4.47
CA VAL A 64 -7.21 -2.56 3.99
C VAL A 64 -7.84 -1.64 2.97
N VAL A 65 -7.77 -2.03 1.71
CA VAL A 65 -8.23 -1.20 0.60
C VAL A 65 -9.21 -1.97 -0.26
N GLU A 66 -10.14 -1.23 -0.81
CA GLU A 66 -11.09 -1.73 -1.79
C GLU A 66 -10.73 -1.11 -3.14
N THR A 67 -10.68 -1.93 -4.18
CA THR A 67 -10.32 -1.47 -5.52
C THR A 67 -11.48 -1.67 -6.47
N PRO A 68 -12.34 -0.65 -6.64
CA PRO A 68 -13.48 -0.79 -7.54
C PRO A 68 -13.10 -1.15 -8.98
N GLU A 69 -11.88 -0.81 -9.40
CA GLU A 69 -11.45 -0.99 -10.78
C GLU A 69 -10.39 -2.07 -10.98
N ALA A 70 -10.22 -2.98 -10.05
CA ALA A 70 -9.30 -4.12 -10.17
C ALA A 70 -7.88 -3.70 -10.54
N ASN A 71 -7.34 -2.67 -9.89
CA ASN A 71 -6.04 -2.09 -10.25
C ASN A 71 -5.06 -2.05 -9.08
N LEU A 72 -5.14 -3.00 -8.16
CA LEU A 72 -4.31 -2.99 -6.96
C LEU A 72 -2.82 -3.01 -7.29
N ALA A 73 -2.39 -3.94 -8.12
CA ALA A 73 -0.96 -4.08 -8.43
C ALA A 73 -0.42 -2.84 -9.13
N GLN A 74 -1.21 -2.23 -10.00
CA GLN A 74 -0.80 -1.04 -10.71
C GLN A 74 -0.54 0.12 -9.76
N GLY A 75 -1.44 0.36 -8.83
CA GLY A 75 -1.27 1.43 -7.86
C GLY A 75 -0.09 1.18 -6.94
N MET A 76 0.08 -0.06 -6.50
CA MET A 76 1.21 -0.39 -5.62
C MET A 76 2.54 -0.18 -6.32
N ARG A 77 2.65 -0.54 -7.60
CA ARG A 77 3.90 -0.39 -8.34
C ARG A 77 4.28 1.06 -8.57
N LEU A 78 3.29 1.89 -8.87
CA LEU A 78 3.60 3.22 -9.36
C LEU A 78 3.94 4.20 -8.26
N ARG A 79 3.25 4.14 -7.15
CA ARG A 79 3.32 5.25 -6.22
C ARG A 79 3.69 4.86 -4.80
N CYS A 80 3.29 3.69 -4.34
CA CYS A 80 3.60 3.33 -2.97
C CYS A 80 5.11 3.16 -2.81
N PRO A 81 5.69 3.69 -1.73
CA PRO A 81 7.13 3.60 -1.53
C PRO A 81 7.60 2.16 -1.52
N ARG A 82 8.76 1.96 -2.11
CA ARG A 82 9.42 0.67 -2.03
C ARG A 82 10.01 0.49 -0.64
N ILE A 83 9.88 -0.70 -0.20
CA ILE A 83 10.45 -1.07 1.08
C ILE A 83 11.65 -1.96 0.85
#